data_e6443f9e0eeb9eb9a090c7192ce42908
#
_entry.id   e6443f9e0eeb9eb9a090c7192ce42908
#
_cell.length_a   1.000
_cell.length_b   1.000
_cell.length_c   1.000
_cell.angle_alpha   90.00
_cell.angle_beta   90.00
_cell.angle_gamma   90.00
#
_symmetry.space_group_name_H-M   'P 1'
#
loop_
_entity.id
_entity.type
_entity.pdbx_description
1 polymer ?
#
loop_
_entity_poly.entity_id
_entity_poly.type
_entity_poly.pdbx_seq_one_letter_code
_entity_poly.pdbx_strand_id
1 'polypeptide(L)'
;MARVKRGVNAKKRHKKIIKQAKGYYGAKSKLFRPANQAVMKSLNYAYIGRKQRKRQFRQLWITRINAAAREHGLSYSKFISGLKKANIEINRKMLSEMAIHDKEGFAKLVEIAKNN
;
A
#
# COMPACT_ATOMS: atom_id res chain seq x y z
N MET A 1 -33.22 36.29 28.86
CA MET A 1 -32.81 34.97 28.28
C MET A 1 -31.35 34.68 28.60
N ALA A 2 -31.06 33.46 28.98
CA ALA A 2 -29.68 33.06 29.23
C ALA A 2 -28.90 32.86 27.92
N ARG A 3 -27.71 33.42 27.86
CA ARG A 3 -26.82 33.30 26.71
C ARG A 3 -26.06 32.00 26.74
N VAL A 4 -26.06 31.22 25.66
CA VAL A 4 -25.28 30.01 25.51
C VAL A 4 -23.85 30.38 25.06
N LYS A 5 -22.86 30.18 25.94
CA LYS A 5 -21.46 30.55 25.64
C LYS A 5 -20.74 29.54 24.74
N ARG A 6 -21.10 28.24 24.82
CA ARG A 6 -20.38 27.17 24.13
C ARG A 6 -21.07 26.66 22.86
N GLY A 7 -22.31 27.05 22.61
CA GLY A 7 -23.14 26.47 21.54
C GLY A 7 -22.52 26.55 20.16
N VAL A 8 -22.01 27.69 19.77
CA VAL A 8 -21.40 27.91 18.45
C VAL A 8 -20.12 27.10 18.28
N ASN A 9 -19.25 27.14 19.29
CA ASN A 9 -17.97 26.44 19.24
C ASN A 9 -18.17 24.92 19.24
N ALA A 10 -19.06 24.43 20.10
CA ALA A 10 -19.38 22.99 20.16
C ALA A 10 -19.95 22.50 18.81
N LYS A 11 -20.85 23.26 18.21
CA LYS A 11 -21.45 22.94 16.91
C LYS A 11 -20.40 22.89 15.80
N LYS A 12 -19.46 23.81 15.77
CA LYS A 12 -18.38 23.83 14.80
C LYS A 12 -17.48 22.58 14.95
N ARG A 13 -17.14 22.22 16.17
CA ARG A 13 -16.33 21.03 16.45
C ARG A 13 -17.03 19.75 16.02
N HIS A 14 -18.34 19.63 16.30
CA HIS A 14 -19.15 18.48 15.90
C HIS A 14 -19.27 18.38 14.38
N LYS A 15 -19.51 19.50 13.70
CA LYS A 15 -19.61 19.56 12.23
C LYS A 15 -18.29 19.16 11.55
N LYS A 16 -17.16 19.53 12.15
CA LYS A 16 -15.86 19.14 11.61
C LYS A 16 -15.72 17.62 11.53
N ILE A 17 -16.11 16.92 12.59
CA ILE A 17 -16.07 15.44 12.63
C ILE A 17 -17.09 14.84 11.66
N ILE A 18 -18.31 15.34 11.63
CA ILE A 18 -19.36 14.86 10.73
C ILE A 18 -18.95 15.05 9.26
N LYS A 19 -18.28 16.14 8.95
CA LYS A 19 -17.76 16.41 7.60
C LYS A 19 -16.73 15.34 7.19
N GLN A 20 -15.86 14.90 8.10
CA GLN A 20 -14.89 13.83 7.85
C GLN A 20 -15.59 12.47 7.67
N ALA A 21 -16.77 12.29 8.26
CA ALA A 21 -17.57 11.07 8.15
C ALA A 21 -18.50 11.06 6.93
N LYS A 22 -18.37 11.99 6.04
CA LYS A 22 -19.23 12.10 4.84
C LYS A 22 -19.16 10.81 4.02
N GLY A 23 -20.33 10.28 3.67
CA GLY A 23 -20.42 9.03 2.91
C GLY A 23 -20.46 7.76 3.77
N TYR A 24 -20.34 7.87 5.10
CA TYR A 24 -20.42 6.71 5.98
C TYR A 24 -21.86 6.21 6.09
N TYR A 25 -21.99 4.92 6.33
CA TYR A 25 -23.30 4.25 6.33
C TYR A 25 -24.16 4.68 7.52
N GLY A 26 -25.42 5.00 7.25
CA GLY A 26 -26.45 5.28 8.25
C GLY A 26 -26.10 6.44 9.18
N ALA A 27 -26.32 6.26 10.47
CA ALA A 27 -26.09 7.26 11.51
C ALA A 27 -24.63 7.72 11.64
N LYS A 28 -23.68 6.91 11.16
CA LYS A 28 -22.24 7.23 11.22
C LYS A 28 -21.89 8.49 10.42
N SER A 29 -22.69 8.88 9.43
CA SER A 29 -22.49 10.10 8.66
C SER A 29 -23.27 11.30 9.18
N LYS A 30 -24.21 11.10 10.09
CA LYS A 30 -25.18 12.13 10.51
C LYS A 30 -25.12 12.47 12.00
N LEU A 31 -24.93 11.50 12.88
CA LEU A 31 -24.91 11.71 14.32
C LEU A 31 -23.48 11.78 14.83
N PHE A 32 -23.20 12.77 15.69
CA PHE A 32 -21.84 13.04 16.16
C PHE A 32 -21.21 11.86 16.89
N ARG A 33 -21.90 11.23 17.83
CA ARG A 33 -21.32 10.13 18.63
C ARG A 33 -20.90 8.93 17.78
N PRO A 34 -21.78 8.37 16.92
CA PRO A 34 -21.37 7.32 15.99
C PRO A 34 -20.31 7.79 14.98
N ALA A 35 -20.44 9.02 14.47
CA ALA A 35 -19.49 9.59 13.52
C ALA A 35 -18.09 9.73 14.12
N ASN A 36 -18.00 10.19 15.36
CA ASN A 36 -16.72 10.36 16.05
C ASN A 36 -15.98 9.02 16.21
N GLN A 37 -16.67 7.98 16.64
CA GLN A 37 -16.10 6.64 16.75
C GLN A 37 -15.64 6.10 15.38
N ALA A 38 -16.48 6.26 14.36
CA ALA A 38 -16.19 5.80 13.01
C ALA A 38 -14.97 6.53 12.41
N VAL A 39 -14.87 7.84 12.62
CA VAL A 39 -13.73 8.64 12.14
C VAL A 39 -12.45 8.25 12.84
N MET A 40 -12.46 8.06 14.16
CA MET A 40 -11.28 7.60 14.90
C MET A 40 -10.77 6.26 14.37
N LYS A 41 -11.68 5.32 14.14
CA LYS A 41 -11.34 4.01 13.59
C LYS A 41 -10.81 4.11 12.15
N SER A 42 -11.44 4.96 11.34
CA SER A 42 -11.02 5.22 9.97
C SER A 42 -9.59 5.76 9.90
N LEU A 43 -9.26 6.75 10.73
CA LEU A 43 -7.93 7.33 10.78
C LEU A 43 -6.88 6.32 11.26
N ASN A 44 -7.23 5.50 12.25
CA ASN A 44 -6.36 4.43 12.72
C ASN A 44 -6.10 3.39 11.61
N TYR A 45 -7.14 2.97 10.90
CA TYR A 45 -7.01 2.06 9.78
C TYR A 45 -6.21 2.68 8.62
N ALA A 46 -6.36 3.99 8.39
CA ALA A 46 -5.56 4.68 7.38
C ALA A 46 -4.07 4.63 7.71
N TYR A 47 -3.71 4.84 8.97
CA TYR A 47 -2.33 4.73 9.44
C TYR A 47 -1.77 3.32 9.25
N ILE A 48 -2.52 2.31 9.69
CA ILE A 48 -2.14 0.90 9.52
C ILE A 48 -2.06 0.53 8.04
N GLY A 49 -3.04 0.97 7.25
CA GLY A 49 -3.12 0.70 5.82
C GLY A 49 -1.95 1.27 5.03
N ARG A 50 -1.50 2.49 5.37
CA ARG A 50 -0.30 3.08 4.74
C ARG A 50 0.95 2.26 5.01
N LYS A 51 1.09 1.68 6.20
CA LYS A 51 2.21 0.77 6.52
C LYS A 51 2.09 -0.56 5.79
N GLN A 52 0.90 -1.14 5.75
CA GLN A 52 0.64 -2.39 5.03
C GLN A 52 0.81 -2.25 3.53
N ARG A 53 0.52 -1.07 2.99
CA ARG A 53 0.64 -0.79 1.55
C ARG A 53 2.04 -1.10 1.01
N LYS A 54 3.07 -0.72 1.75
CA LYS A 54 4.47 -1.02 1.39
C LYS A 54 4.72 -2.52 1.29
N ARG A 55 4.20 -3.28 2.26
CA ARG A 55 4.33 -4.74 2.30
C ARG A 55 3.56 -5.40 1.16
N GLN A 56 2.35 -4.93 0.88
CA GLN A 56 1.49 -5.45 -0.18
C GLN A 56 2.11 -5.23 -1.56
N PHE A 57 2.65 -4.05 -1.83
CA PHE A 57 3.35 -3.78 -3.08
C PHE A 57 4.59 -4.64 -3.22
N ARG A 58 5.35 -4.82 -2.16
CA ARG A 58 6.52 -5.71 -2.19
C ARG A 58 6.13 -7.15 -2.52
N GLN A 59 5.04 -7.66 -1.94
CA GLN A 59 4.53 -8.99 -2.27
C GLN A 59 4.13 -9.09 -3.74
N LEU A 60 3.47 -8.08 -4.26
CA LEU A 60 3.07 -8.01 -5.66
C LEU A 60 4.29 -8.06 -6.59
N TRP A 61 5.32 -7.28 -6.30
CA TRP A 61 6.56 -7.29 -7.08
C TRP A 61 7.24 -8.66 -7.04
N ILE A 62 7.33 -9.27 -5.87
CA ILE A 62 7.91 -10.61 -5.71
C ILE A 62 7.13 -11.64 -6.53
N THR A 63 5.81 -11.60 -6.51
CA THR A 63 4.95 -12.49 -7.29
C THR A 63 5.20 -12.35 -8.78
N ARG A 64 5.29 -11.12 -9.27
CA ARG A 64 5.56 -10.83 -10.69
C ARG A 64 6.95 -11.29 -11.11
N ILE A 65 7.96 -11.01 -10.30
CA ILE A 65 9.34 -11.43 -10.56
C ILE A 65 9.42 -12.96 -10.57
N ASN A 66 8.80 -13.63 -9.61
CA ASN A 66 8.79 -15.08 -9.52
C ASN A 66 8.13 -15.72 -10.75
N ALA A 67 6.99 -15.19 -11.19
CA ALA A 67 6.31 -15.67 -12.39
C ALA A 67 7.20 -15.56 -13.62
N ALA A 68 7.83 -14.43 -13.83
CA ALA A 68 8.73 -14.19 -14.96
C ALA A 68 10.00 -15.06 -14.89
N ALA A 69 10.57 -15.21 -13.70
CA ALA A 69 11.74 -16.06 -13.51
C ALA A 69 11.43 -17.54 -13.78
N ARG A 70 10.25 -18.00 -13.40
CA ARG A 70 9.80 -19.39 -13.67
C ARG A 70 9.57 -19.68 -15.15
N GLU A 71 9.19 -18.67 -15.92
CA GLU A 71 9.12 -18.81 -17.40
C GLU A 71 10.49 -19.17 -17.99
N HIS A 72 11.55 -18.74 -17.34
CA HIS A 72 12.94 -19.02 -17.73
C HIS A 72 13.56 -20.17 -16.95
N GLY A 73 12.78 -20.91 -16.14
CA GLY A 73 13.21 -22.08 -15.42
C GLY A 73 13.91 -21.83 -14.07
N LEU A 74 13.87 -20.60 -13.55
CA LEU A 74 14.41 -20.26 -12.23
C LEU A 74 13.32 -20.00 -11.21
N SER A 75 13.57 -20.35 -9.96
CA SER A 75 12.76 -19.86 -8.84
C SER A 75 13.18 -18.46 -8.44
N TYR A 76 12.29 -17.73 -7.76
CA TYR A 76 12.60 -16.39 -7.25
C TYR A 76 13.87 -16.36 -6.39
N SER A 77 14.02 -17.31 -5.48
CA SER A 77 15.17 -17.39 -4.58
C SER A 77 16.48 -17.55 -5.33
N LYS A 78 16.51 -18.43 -6.32
CA LYS A 78 17.70 -18.66 -7.17
C LYS A 78 18.02 -17.43 -8.01
N PHE A 79 17.00 -16.79 -8.58
CA PHE A 79 17.15 -15.57 -9.37
C PHE A 79 17.77 -14.43 -8.55
N ILE A 80 17.21 -14.14 -7.38
CA ILE A 80 17.72 -13.07 -6.49
C ILE A 80 19.13 -13.41 -5.97
N SER A 81 19.37 -14.66 -5.61
CA SER A 81 20.70 -15.12 -5.19
C SER A 81 21.74 -14.94 -6.31
N GLY A 82 21.37 -15.30 -7.53
CA GLY A 82 22.24 -15.14 -8.69
C GLY A 82 22.58 -13.69 -8.99
N LEU A 83 21.60 -12.80 -8.89
CA LEU A 83 21.82 -11.35 -9.05
C LEU A 83 22.75 -10.78 -7.99
N LYS A 84 22.59 -11.22 -6.73
CA LYS A 84 23.50 -10.81 -5.64
C LYS A 84 24.92 -11.26 -5.88
N LYS A 85 25.12 -12.50 -6.31
CA LYS A 85 26.45 -13.02 -6.66
C LYS A 85 27.11 -12.26 -7.81
N ALA A 86 26.31 -11.77 -8.76
CA ALA A 86 26.76 -10.96 -9.87
C ALA A 86 26.96 -9.48 -9.51
N ASN A 87 26.73 -9.09 -8.24
CA ASN A 87 26.78 -7.71 -7.74
C ASN A 87 25.85 -6.76 -8.48
N ILE A 88 24.69 -7.26 -8.90
CA ILE A 88 23.65 -6.45 -9.56
C ILE A 88 22.68 -5.97 -8.47
N GLU A 89 22.62 -4.67 -8.29
CA GLU A 89 21.74 -4.01 -7.32
C GLU A 89 20.56 -3.32 -8.02
N ILE A 90 19.53 -4.09 -8.30
CA ILE A 90 18.27 -3.57 -8.84
C ILE A 90 17.18 -3.89 -7.83
N ASN A 91 16.38 -2.88 -7.47
CA ASN A 91 15.30 -3.08 -6.52
C ASN A 91 14.14 -3.90 -7.15
N ARG A 92 13.30 -4.45 -6.30
CA ARG A 92 12.21 -5.34 -6.73
C ARG A 92 11.17 -4.64 -7.58
N LYS A 93 10.94 -3.36 -7.34
CA LYS A 93 10.03 -2.55 -8.16
C LYS A 93 10.51 -2.48 -9.61
N MET A 94 11.78 -2.18 -9.80
CA MET A 94 12.38 -2.11 -11.13
C MET A 94 12.39 -3.47 -11.82
N LEU A 95 12.73 -4.54 -11.11
CA LEU A 95 12.67 -5.89 -11.66
C LEU A 95 11.26 -6.28 -12.09
N SER A 96 10.26 -5.93 -11.31
CA SER A 96 8.86 -6.15 -11.66
C SER A 96 8.44 -5.39 -12.91
N GLU A 97 8.86 -4.12 -13.03
CA GLU A 97 8.62 -3.31 -14.24
C GLU A 97 9.28 -3.91 -15.48
N MET A 98 10.53 -4.36 -15.37
CA MET A 98 11.25 -5.04 -16.43
C MET A 98 10.56 -6.33 -16.86
N ALA A 99 10.04 -7.09 -15.91
CA ALA A 99 9.34 -8.32 -16.20
C ALA A 99 8.08 -8.11 -17.05
N ILE A 100 7.45 -6.96 -16.94
CA ILE A 100 6.24 -6.62 -17.70
C ILE A 100 6.57 -5.91 -19.02
N HIS A 101 7.41 -4.88 -18.96
CA HIS A 101 7.63 -3.94 -20.07
C HIS A 101 8.91 -4.20 -20.85
N ASP A 102 9.91 -4.81 -20.23
CA ASP A 102 11.21 -5.10 -20.86
C ASP A 102 11.59 -6.57 -20.66
N LYS A 103 10.91 -7.44 -21.37
CA LYS A 103 11.13 -8.89 -21.26
C LYS A 103 12.53 -9.31 -21.73
N GLU A 104 13.08 -8.64 -22.71
CA GLU A 104 14.42 -8.91 -23.22
C GLU A 104 15.50 -8.60 -22.18
N GLY A 105 15.40 -7.42 -21.56
CA GLY A 105 16.30 -7.04 -20.47
C GLY A 105 16.18 -7.97 -19.27
N PHE A 106 14.98 -8.39 -18.93
CA PHE A 106 14.74 -9.36 -17.87
C PHE A 106 15.35 -10.73 -18.19
N ALA A 107 15.23 -11.20 -19.43
CA ALA A 107 15.84 -12.45 -19.89
C ALA A 107 17.37 -12.42 -19.75
N LYS A 108 18.01 -11.29 -20.09
CA LYS A 108 19.45 -11.11 -19.90
C LYS A 108 19.85 -11.22 -18.42
N LEU A 109 19.06 -10.62 -17.53
CA LEU A 109 19.29 -10.74 -16.08
C LEU A 109 19.15 -12.18 -15.60
N VAL A 110 18.18 -12.91 -16.13
CA VAL A 110 18.00 -14.34 -15.82
C VAL A 110 19.21 -15.16 -16.25
N GLU A 111 19.74 -14.91 -17.45
CA GLU A 111 20.97 -15.58 -17.94
C GLU A 111 22.15 -15.30 -17.04
N ILE A 112 22.35 -14.05 -16.64
CA ILE A 112 23.41 -13.66 -15.71
C ILE A 112 23.24 -14.39 -14.38
N ALA A 113 22.02 -14.48 -13.86
CA ALA A 113 21.72 -15.18 -12.63
C ALA A 113 21.97 -16.69 -12.72
N LYS A 114 21.68 -17.30 -13.87
CA LYS A 114 21.97 -18.73 -14.13
C LYS A 114 23.46 -19.04 -14.14
N ASN A 115 24.26 -18.13 -14.65
CA ASN A 115 25.71 -18.30 -14.80
C ASN A 115 26.48 -18.04 -13.48
N ASN A 116 25.81 -17.58 -12.44
CA ASN A 116 26.34 -17.36 -11.13
C ASN A 116 25.59 -18.20 -10.08
#